data_fb116d57e3c822c702053b8902fc34c7
#
_entry.id   fb116d57e3c822c702053b8902fc34c7
#
_cell.length_a   1.000
_cell.length_b   1.000
_cell.length_c   1.000
_cell.angle_alpha   90.00
_cell.angle_beta   90.00
_cell.angle_gamma   90.00
#
_symmetry.space_group_name_H-M   'P 1'
#
loop_
_entity.id
_entity.type
_entity.pdbx_description
1 polymer ?
#
loop_
_entity_poly.entity_id
_entity_poly.type
_entity_poly.pdbx_seq_one_letter_code
_entity_poly.pdbx_strand_id
1 'polypeptide(L)'
;SIYHVYNMTAVAAVAKLYHIDDQVLANVLATHIVKNGRMEHFQLGDRSMFLNLAKNPVGANMTLRIMNGMNEEKELLFVLNDNIADGLDVSWIWDINFSVFQQVTRVITSGTRAYDIAVRIKCSGYSQDQIVVLPDLDAAIQELNAHPGKKFIISNYTATQPTRNALIHWISKNGGNVNEYNH
;
A
#
# COMPACT_ATOMS: atom_id res chain seq x y z
N SER A 1 0.66 10.86 -8.61
CA SER A 1 0.31 10.87 -7.19
C SER A 1 1.17 11.87 -6.43
N ILE A 2 0.60 12.58 -5.45
CA ILE A 2 1.32 13.51 -4.55
C ILE A 2 2.51 12.83 -3.86
N TYR A 3 2.50 11.52 -3.74
CA TYR A 3 3.57 10.71 -3.20
C TYR A 3 4.91 10.91 -3.94
N HIS A 4 4.87 11.24 -5.23
CA HIS A 4 6.05 11.36 -6.07
C HIS A 4 6.48 12.82 -6.33
N VAL A 5 5.75 13.82 -5.84
CA VAL A 5 6.02 15.23 -6.14
C VAL A 5 7.46 15.62 -5.78
N TYR A 6 7.94 15.26 -4.60
CA TYR A 6 9.32 15.57 -4.19
C TYR A 6 10.36 14.88 -5.07
N ASN A 7 10.11 13.61 -5.44
CA ASN A 7 11.02 12.88 -6.32
C ASN A 7 11.03 13.49 -7.73
N MET A 8 9.85 13.85 -8.26
CA MET A 8 9.74 14.53 -9.55
C MET A 8 10.43 15.91 -9.53
N THR A 9 10.29 16.65 -8.45
CA THR A 9 11.00 17.94 -8.28
C THR A 9 12.50 17.75 -8.30
N ALA A 10 13.02 16.75 -7.59
CA ALA A 10 14.46 16.45 -7.60
C ALA A 10 14.95 16.04 -9.00
N VAL A 11 14.18 15.19 -9.71
CA VAL A 11 14.50 14.79 -11.09
C VAL A 11 14.49 16.02 -12.01
N ALA A 12 13.50 16.90 -11.89
CA ALA A 12 13.44 18.12 -12.69
C ALA A 12 14.63 19.05 -12.41
N ALA A 13 15.03 19.22 -11.16
CA ALA A 13 16.20 20.01 -10.79
C ALA A 13 17.49 19.46 -11.42
N VAL A 14 17.70 18.14 -11.36
CA VAL A 14 18.85 17.49 -11.98
C VAL A 14 18.79 17.62 -13.51
N ALA A 15 17.64 17.41 -14.13
CA ALA A 15 17.45 17.55 -15.56
C ALA A 15 17.84 18.97 -16.05
N LYS A 16 17.45 20.01 -15.28
CA LYS A 16 17.86 21.40 -15.58
C LYS A 16 19.37 21.60 -15.50
N LEU A 17 20.04 21.04 -14.50
CA LEU A 17 21.50 21.10 -14.36
C LEU A 17 22.24 20.46 -15.56
N TYR A 18 21.67 19.41 -16.12
CA TYR A 18 22.22 18.71 -17.28
C TYR A 18 21.66 19.21 -18.62
N HIS A 19 20.94 20.35 -18.63
CA HIS A 19 20.34 20.94 -19.82
C HIS A 19 19.44 19.99 -20.63
N ILE A 20 18.75 19.07 -19.93
CA ILE A 20 17.74 18.20 -20.57
C ILE A 20 16.54 19.06 -21.00
N ASP A 21 16.10 18.85 -22.24
CA ASP A 21 14.94 19.51 -22.80
C ASP A 21 13.65 19.25 -21.98
N ASP A 22 12.86 20.28 -21.77
CA ASP A 22 11.64 20.21 -20.95
C ASP A 22 10.60 19.25 -21.54
N GLN A 23 10.52 19.15 -22.86
CA GLN A 23 9.58 18.24 -23.52
C GLN A 23 10.00 16.78 -23.33
N VAL A 24 11.29 16.50 -23.37
CA VAL A 24 11.84 15.16 -23.08
C VAL A 24 11.54 14.79 -21.65
N LEU A 25 11.80 15.69 -20.70
CA LEU A 25 11.49 15.47 -19.28
C LEU A 25 10.00 15.21 -19.06
N ALA A 26 9.13 16.04 -19.64
CA ALA A 26 7.68 15.89 -19.52
C ALA A 26 7.20 14.55 -20.07
N ASN A 27 7.70 14.13 -21.23
CA ASN A 27 7.36 12.84 -21.83
C ASN A 27 7.78 11.65 -20.94
N VAL A 28 9.01 11.70 -20.40
CA VAL A 28 9.50 10.65 -19.49
C VAL A 28 8.64 10.57 -18.22
N LEU A 29 8.33 11.72 -17.61
CA LEU A 29 7.52 11.75 -16.39
C LEU A 29 6.07 11.30 -16.65
N ALA A 30 5.51 11.60 -17.82
CA ALA A 30 4.15 11.20 -18.19
C ALA A 30 4.03 9.69 -18.47
N THR A 31 5.10 9.09 -18.99
CA THR A 31 5.11 7.67 -19.39
C THR A 31 5.72 6.76 -18.32
N HIS A 32 6.34 7.35 -17.27
CA HIS A 32 6.99 6.56 -16.22
C HIS A 32 5.98 5.83 -15.35
N ILE A 33 6.05 4.51 -15.36
CA ILE A 33 5.22 3.65 -14.51
C ILE A 33 5.98 3.31 -13.24
N VAL A 34 5.42 3.66 -12.10
CA VAL A 34 6.01 3.35 -10.80
C VAL A 34 5.62 1.92 -10.42
N LYS A 35 6.63 1.07 -10.23
CA LYS A 35 6.51 -0.35 -9.86
C LYS A 35 7.04 -0.60 -8.45
N ASN A 36 7.00 -1.86 -8.02
CA ASN A 36 7.62 -2.35 -6.78
C ASN A 36 7.02 -1.74 -5.51
N GLY A 37 5.71 -1.77 -5.40
CA GLY A 37 5.01 -1.38 -4.18
C GLY A 37 5.04 0.14 -3.90
N ARG A 38 5.17 0.98 -4.91
CA ARG A 38 5.11 2.44 -4.75
C ARG A 38 3.75 2.98 -5.23
N MET A 39 2.70 2.74 -4.46
CA MET A 39 1.30 2.95 -4.87
C MET A 39 0.99 2.19 -6.17
N GLU A 40 1.50 0.96 -6.25
CA GLU A 40 1.27 0.08 -7.37
C GLU A 40 -0.20 -0.27 -7.44
N HIS A 41 -0.81 -0.05 -8.60
CA HIS A 41 -2.24 -0.26 -8.81
C HIS A 41 -2.49 -1.59 -9.48
N PHE A 42 -3.43 -2.35 -8.94
CA PHE A 42 -3.95 -3.58 -9.50
C PHE A 42 -5.46 -3.44 -9.69
N GLN A 43 -5.97 -3.99 -10.77
CA GLN A 43 -7.39 -3.96 -11.09
C GLN A 43 -7.89 -5.37 -11.39
N LEU A 44 -9.07 -5.75 -10.90
CA LEU A 44 -9.80 -6.94 -11.30
C LEU A 44 -11.28 -6.63 -11.39
N GLY A 45 -11.80 -6.51 -12.62
CA GLY A 45 -13.16 -6.02 -12.85
C GLY A 45 -13.32 -4.60 -12.28
N ASP A 46 -14.27 -4.43 -11.39
CA ASP A 46 -14.54 -3.17 -10.67
C ASP A 46 -13.68 -2.96 -9.41
N ARG A 47 -12.87 -3.94 -9.04
CA ARG A 47 -12.04 -3.89 -7.82
C ARG A 47 -10.70 -3.23 -8.08
N SER A 48 -10.44 -2.13 -7.40
CA SER A 48 -9.14 -1.43 -7.40
C SER A 48 -8.36 -1.74 -6.13
N MET A 49 -7.11 -2.17 -6.29
CA MET A 49 -6.21 -2.50 -5.19
C MET A 49 -4.92 -1.68 -5.33
N PHE A 50 -4.47 -1.07 -4.23
CA PHE A 50 -3.28 -0.22 -4.19
C PHE A 50 -2.28 -0.79 -3.19
N LEU A 51 -1.12 -1.23 -3.67
CA LEU A 51 -0.02 -1.71 -2.83
C LEU A 51 1.00 -0.59 -2.61
N ASN A 52 1.29 -0.29 -1.35
CA ASN A 52 2.35 0.65 -1.00
C ASN A 52 3.31 0.07 0.04
N LEU A 53 4.60 0.19 -0.25
CA LEU A 53 5.67 -0.10 0.68
C LEU A 53 5.81 1.05 1.68
N ALA A 54 5.73 0.75 2.96
CA ALA A 54 5.99 1.68 4.05
C ALA A 54 6.86 1.01 5.12
N LYS A 55 8.08 1.49 5.31
CA LYS A 55 9.04 0.98 6.30
C LYS A 55 9.28 1.96 7.45
N ASN A 56 8.44 2.95 7.57
CA ASN A 56 8.49 3.98 8.62
C ASN A 56 7.14 4.71 8.70
N PRO A 57 6.90 5.50 9.77
CA PRO A 57 5.65 6.21 9.97
C PRO A 57 5.32 7.19 8.82
N VAL A 58 6.32 7.84 8.24
CA VAL A 58 6.09 8.83 7.16
C VAL A 58 5.46 8.18 5.95
N GLY A 59 6.00 7.03 5.51
CA GLY A 59 5.45 6.28 4.37
C GLY A 59 4.04 5.75 4.63
N ALA A 60 3.80 5.20 5.82
CA ALA A 60 2.48 4.72 6.22
C ALA A 60 1.47 5.87 6.28
N ASN A 61 1.80 6.96 6.97
CA ASN A 61 0.93 8.13 7.11
C ASN A 61 0.61 8.78 5.76
N MET A 62 1.53 8.76 4.80
CA MET A 62 1.26 9.26 3.45
C MET A 62 0.19 8.41 2.74
N THR A 63 0.28 7.08 2.84
CA THR A 63 -0.75 6.18 2.29
C THR A 63 -2.11 6.43 2.92
N LEU A 64 -2.14 6.57 4.24
CA LEU A 64 -3.37 6.85 4.98
C LEU A 64 -4.00 8.19 4.59
N ARG A 65 -3.19 9.22 4.32
CA ARG A 65 -3.68 10.51 3.82
C ARG A 65 -4.33 10.38 2.44
N ILE A 66 -3.71 9.60 1.54
CA ILE A 66 -4.28 9.34 0.21
C ILE A 66 -5.62 8.61 0.35
N MET A 67 -5.68 7.58 1.19
CA MET A 67 -6.91 6.85 1.49
C MET A 67 -8.00 7.79 2.02
N ASN A 68 -7.65 8.67 2.94
CA ASN A 68 -8.60 9.59 3.57
C ASN A 68 -9.14 10.66 2.61
N GLY A 69 -8.40 11.00 1.57
CA GLY A 69 -8.87 11.91 0.51
C GLY A 69 -9.91 11.31 -0.44
N MET A 70 -10.24 10.03 -0.29
CA MET A 70 -11.24 9.34 -1.12
C MET A 70 -12.54 9.16 -0.33
N ASN A 71 -13.69 9.50 -0.94
CA ASN A 71 -15.01 9.45 -0.32
C ASN A 71 -15.72 8.08 -0.46
N GLU A 72 -15.02 7.04 -0.85
CA GLU A 72 -15.59 5.69 -1.05
C GLU A 72 -15.28 4.78 0.13
N GLU A 73 -16.07 3.72 0.29
CA GLU A 73 -15.76 2.65 1.22
C GLU A 73 -14.46 1.95 0.84
N LYS A 74 -13.65 1.67 1.81
CA LYS A 74 -12.34 1.07 1.62
C LYS A 74 -11.98 0.10 2.73
N GLU A 75 -11.17 -0.87 2.38
CA GLU A 75 -10.55 -1.79 3.33
C GLU A 75 -9.03 -1.62 3.30
N LEU A 76 -8.40 -1.87 4.44
CA LEU A 76 -6.97 -1.84 4.59
C LEU A 76 -6.44 -3.22 4.95
N LEU A 77 -5.45 -3.70 4.22
CA LEU A 77 -4.57 -4.78 4.63
C LEU A 77 -3.23 -4.18 5.07
N PHE A 78 -2.80 -4.47 6.29
CA PHE A 78 -1.47 -4.10 6.76
C PHE A 78 -0.64 -5.38 6.98
N VAL A 79 0.44 -5.54 6.21
CA VAL A 79 1.35 -6.69 6.32
C VAL A 79 2.64 -6.23 6.97
N LEU A 80 2.92 -6.73 8.17
CA LEU A 80 4.08 -6.33 8.96
C LEU A 80 4.95 -7.54 9.32
N ASN A 81 6.21 -7.50 8.93
CA ASN A 81 7.24 -8.46 9.28
C ASN A 81 8.33 -7.81 10.15
N ASP A 82 9.09 -8.63 10.85
CA ASP A 82 10.26 -8.25 11.64
C ASP A 82 11.50 -9.07 11.23
N ASN A 83 11.63 -9.35 9.94
CA ASN A 83 12.82 -9.99 9.41
C ASN A 83 14.04 -9.06 9.53
N ILE A 84 15.24 -9.62 9.48
CA ILE A 84 16.50 -8.87 9.65
C ILE A 84 16.55 -7.61 8.75
N ALA A 85 16.08 -7.71 7.51
CA ALA A 85 16.08 -6.59 6.57
C ALA A 85 15.00 -5.53 6.85
N ASP A 86 13.98 -5.84 7.67
CA ASP A 86 12.98 -4.87 8.14
C ASP A 86 13.46 -4.10 9.37
N GLY A 87 14.39 -4.68 10.12
CA GLY A 87 14.69 -4.33 11.49
C GLY A 87 13.78 -5.07 12.48
N LEU A 88 14.35 -5.56 13.56
CA LEU A 88 13.60 -6.31 14.60
C LEU A 88 12.65 -5.41 15.40
N ASP A 89 12.95 -4.11 15.45
CA ASP A 89 12.13 -3.14 16.17
C ASP A 89 10.99 -2.63 15.27
N VAL A 90 9.78 -2.99 15.62
CA VAL A 90 8.55 -2.54 14.96
C VAL A 90 7.85 -1.40 15.72
N SER A 91 8.48 -0.81 16.73
CA SER A 91 7.88 0.25 17.55
C SER A 91 7.43 1.48 16.77
N TRP A 92 8.01 1.71 15.59
CA TRP A 92 7.62 2.79 14.70
C TRP A 92 6.12 2.77 14.30
N ILE A 93 5.43 1.63 14.44
CA ILE A 93 3.99 1.55 14.17
C ILE A 93 3.18 2.43 15.13
N TRP A 94 3.71 2.75 16.32
CA TRP A 94 3.04 3.62 17.29
C TRP A 94 3.01 5.08 16.88
N ASP A 95 3.90 5.50 15.96
CA ASP A 95 3.94 6.84 15.38
C ASP A 95 3.05 6.99 14.14
N ILE A 96 2.35 5.91 13.73
CA ILE A 96 1.38 5.96 12.66
C ILE A 96 0.08 6.59 13.19
N ASN A 97 -0.43 7.58 12.46
CA ASN A 97 -1.69 8.23 12.78
C ASN A 97 -2.88 7.51 12.15
N PHE A 98 -3.39 6.51 12.84
CA PHE A 98 -4.59 5.79 12.43
C PHE A 98 -5.91 6.52 12.73
N SER A 99 -5.90 7.62 13.49
CA SER A 99 -7.11 8.37 13.83
C SER A 99 -7.75 9.11 12.65
N VAL A 100 -7.08 9.12 11.48
CA VAL A 100 -7.51 9.84 10.27
C VAL A 100 -8.39 8.97 9.36
N PHE A 101 -8.72 7.76 9.76
CA PHE A 101 -9.49 6.84 8.90
C PHE A 101 -10.97 7.23 8.84
N GLN A 102 -11.35 7.88 7.76
CA GLN A 102 -12.76 7.99 7.39
C GLN A 102 -13.11 6.88 6.39
N GLN A 103 -14.28 6.26 6.59
CA GLN A 103 -14.85 5.26 5.67
C GLN A 103 -13.99 4.00 5.45
N VAL A 104 -13.11 3.67 6.39
CA VAL A 104 -12.48 2.35 6.42
C VAL A 104 -13.42 1.41 7.17
N THR A 105 -14.03 0.50 6.43
CA THR A 105 -15.02 -0.43 6.97
C THR A 105 -14.36 -1.60 7.69
N ARG A 106 -13.15 -1.97 7.26
CA ARG A 106 -12.45 -3.14 7.75
C ARG A 106 -10.94 -2.98 7.66
N VAL A 107 -10.23 -3.50 8.63
CA VAL A 107 -8.77 -3.58 8.64
C VAL A 107 -8.34 -5.03 8.84
N ILE A 108 -7.54 -5.54 7.91
CA ILE A 108 -6.94 -6.86 7.99
C ILE A 108 -5.46 -6.68 8.33
N THR A 109 -4.95 -7.49 9.23
CA THR A 109 -3.54 -7.48 9.61
C THR A 109 -2.90 -8.82 9.34
N SER A 110 -1.68 -8.82 8.78
CA SER A 110 -0.98 -10.04 8.35
C SER A 110 0.53 -9.93 8.57
N GLY A 111 1.24 -11.03 8.35
CA GLY A 111 2.67 -11.15 8.53
C GLY A 111 3.07 -11.62 9.93
N THR A 112 4.38 -11.66 10.19
CA THR A 112 4.94 -12.16 11.47
C THR A 112 4.50 -11.35 12.67
N ARG A 113 4.19 -10.05 12.46
CA ARG A 113 3.77 -9.08 13.49
C ARG A 113 2.31 -8.62 13.32
N ALA A 114 1.47 -9.50 12.77
CA ALA A 114 0.05 -9.22 12.54
C ALA A 114 -0.69 -8.79 13.82
N TYR A 115 -0.38 -9.39 14.95
CA TYR A 115 -1.00 -9.07 16.24
C TYR A 115 -0.57 -7.71 16.78
N ASP A 116 0.71 -7.32 16.60
CA ASP A 116 1.22 -6.03 17.07
C ASP A 116 0.52 -4.88 16.37
N ILE A 117 0.40 -4.96 15.05
CA ILE A 117 -0.31 -3.92 14.30
C ILE A 117 -1.82 -3.92 14.58
N ALA A 118 -2.45 -5.08 14.83
CA ALA A 118 -3.84 -5.16 15.24
C ALA A 118 -4.09 -4.46 16.58
N VAL A 119 -3.22 -4.69 17.58
CA VAL A 119 -3.28 -3.99 18.87
C VAL A 119 -3.13 -2.49 18.67
N ARG A 120 -2.15 -2.06 17.85
CA ARG A 120 -1.95 -0.63 17.55
C ARG A 120 -3.19 0.01 16.94
N ILE A 121 -3.84 -0.65 15.98
CA ILE A 121 -5.06 -0.17 15.32
C ILE A 121 -6.22 -0.10 16.32
N LYS A 122 -6.37 -1.13 17.15
CA LYS A 122 -7.40 -1.13 18.21
C LYS A 122 -7.22 0.03 19.18
N CYS A 123 -5.99 0.33 19.59
CA CYS A 123 -5.66 1.47 20.45
C CYS A 123 -5.96 2.82 19.79
N SER A 124 -6.17 2.86 18.48
CA SER A 124 -6.54 4.08 17.74
C SER A 124 -8.04 4.31 17.63
N GLY A 125 -8.85 3.46 18.28
CA GLY A 125 -10.31 3.63 18.35
C GLY A 125 -11.11 2.74 17.42
N TYR A 126 -10.47 1.81 16.70
CA TYR A 126 -11.21 0.81 15.92
C TYR A 126 -11.90 -0.21 16.82
N SER A 127 -13.14 -0.56 16.49
CA SER A 127 -13.84 -1.64 17.16
C SER A 127 -13.24 -3.00 16.77
N GLN A 128 -13.39 -3.99 17.66
CA GLN A 128 -12.78 -5.30 17.46
C GLN A 128 -13.37 -6.04 16.25
N ASP A 129 -14.62 -5.83 15.94
CA ASP A 129 -15.35 -6.39 14.80
C ASP A 129 -14.87 -5.83 13.43
N GLN A 130 -14.21 -4.68 13.45
CA GLN A 130 -13.59 -4.11 12.26
C GLN A 130 -12.17 -4.64 11.98
N ILE A 131 -11.57 -5.37 12.94
CA ILE A 131 -10.18 -5.83 12.84
C ILE A 131 -10.15 -7.34 12.65
N VAL A 132 -9.55 -7.79 11.57
CA VAL A 132 -9.35 -9.21 11.26
C VAL A 132 -7.86 -9.52 11.28
N VAL A 133 -7.44 -10.48 12.09
CA VAL A 133 -6.02 -10.87 12.22
C VAL A 133 -5.80 -12.19 11.50
N LEU A 134 -5.05 -12.15 10.42
CA LEU A 134 -4.71 -13.30 9.59
C LEU A 134 -3.20 -13.29 9.31
N PRO A 135 -2.38 -13.95 10.15
CA PRO A 135 -0.93 -14.00 9.93
C PRO A 135 -0.54 -14.62 8.59
N ASP A 136 -1.34 -15.58 8.11
CA ASP A 136 -1.17 -16.17 6.77
C ASP A 136 -1.56 -15.16 5.69
N LEU A 137 -0.64 -14.91 4.76
CA LEU A 137 -0.79 -13.89 3.75
C LEU A 137 -1.83 -14.24 2.68
N ASP A 138 -1.90 -15.50 2.28
CA ASP A 138 -2.87 -15.94 1.24
C ASP A 138 -4.29 -15.85 1.79
N ALA A 139 -4.50 -16.25 3.04
CA ALA A 139 -5.78 -16.06 3.73
C ALA A 139 -6.14 -14.57 3.86
N ALA A 140 -5.17 -13.72 4.17
CA ALA A 140 -5.38 -12.27 4.27
C ALA A 140 -5.76 -11.63 2.92
N ILE A 141 -5.13 -12.05 1.82
CA ILE A 141 -5.46 -11.60 0.46
C ILE A 141 -6.86 -12.09 0.04
N GLN A 142 -7.19 -13.33 0.37
CA GLN A 142 -8.53 -13.87 0.10
C GLN A 142 -9.60 -13.09 0.85
N GLU A 143 -9.38 -12.83 2.13
CA GLU A 143 -10.29 -12.06 2.98
C GLU A 143 -10.46 -10.61 2.51
N LEU A 144 -9.36 -9.93 2.14
CA LEU A 144 -9.38 -8.58 1.57
C LEU A 144 -10.29 -8.50 0.34
N ASN A 145 -10.33 -9.55 -0.46
CA ASN A 145 -11.07 -9.60 -1.70
C ASN A 145 -12.47 -10.23 -1.56
N ALA A 146 -12.88 -10.63 -0.36
CA ALA A 146 -14.22 -11.17 -0.10
C ALA A 146 -15.34 -10.11 -0.18
N HIS A 147 -14.99 -8.84 0.02
CA HIS A 147 -15.94 -7.73 0.08
C HIS A 147 -15.75 -6.73 -1.06
N PRO A 148 -16.76 -5.92 -1.39
CA PRO A 148 -16.63 -4.82 -2.36
C PRO A 148 -15.78 -3.67 -1.80
N GLY A 149 -15.58 -2.63 -2.62
CA GLY A 149 -14.86 -1.41 -2.24
C GLY A 149 -13.39 -1.41 -2.66
N LYS A 150 -12.76 -0.25 -2.49
CA LYS A 150 -11.33 -0.06 -2.79
C LYS A 150 -10.46 -0.72 -1.73
N LYS A 151 -9.37 -1.33 -2.17
CA LYS A 151 -8.43 -2.04 -1.33
C LYS A 151 -7.11 -1.29 -1.25
N PHE A 152 -6.66 -1.03 -0.03
CA PHE A 152 -5.34 -0.48 0.22
C PHE A 152 -4.51 -1.50 0.98
N ILE A 153 -3.27 -1.64 0.54
CA ILE A 153 -2.34 -2.59 1.13
C ILE A 153 -1.09 -1.83 1.50
N ILE A 154 -0.75 -1.85 2.78
CA ILE A 154 0.51 -1.34 3.30
C ILE A 154 1.36 -2.54 3.70
N SER A 155 2.57 -2.62 3.20
CA SER A 155 3.52 -3.68 3.55
C SER A 155 4.88 -3.09 3.85
N ASN A 156 5.61 -3.66 4.82
CA ASN A 156 6.99 -3.26 5.01
C ASN A 156 7.94 -3.99 4.03
N TYR A 157 9.24 -3.80 4.16
CA TYR A 157 10.19 -4.13 3.11
C TYR A 157 10.16 -5.61 2.70
N THR A 158 10.31 -6.55 3.65
CA THR A 158 10.31 -7.98 3.32
C THR A 158 8.94 -8.54 3.00
N ALA A 159 7.86 -7.86 3.42
CA ALA A 159 6.50 -8.24 3.12
C ALA A 159 6.06 -7.83 1.71
N THR A 160 6.67 -6.78 1.12
CA THR A 160 6.16 -6.18 -0.12
C THR A 160 6.17 -7.16 -1.30
N GLN A 161 7.27 -7.83 -1.56
CA GLN A 161 7.36 -8.75 -2.70
C GLN A 161 6.47 -9.99 -2.54
N PRO A 162 6.43 -10.67 -1.37
CA PRO A 162 5.45 -11.73 -1.13
C PRO A 162 4.01 -11.27 -1.31
N THR A 163 3.64 -10.11 -0.78
CA THR A 163 2.29 -9.54 -0.93
C THR A 163 1.95 -9.27 -2.40
N ARG A 164 2.88 -8.70 -3.14
CA ARG A 164 2.72 -8.48 -4.58
C ARG A 164 2.49 -9.79 -5.33
N ASN A 165 3.28 -10.81 -5.05
CA ASN A 165 3.16 -12.12 -5.68
C ASN A 165 1.83 -12.80 -5.34
N ALA A 166 1.38 -12.72 -4.09
CA ALA A 166 0.10 -13.25 -3.65
C ALA A 166 -1.09 -12.54 -4.34
N LEU A 167 -1.02 -11.22 -4.49
CA LEU A 167 -2.02 -10.45 -5.25
C LEU A 167 -2.07 -10.87 -6.72
N ILE A 168 -0.93 -10.97 -7.37
CA ILE A 168 -0.82 -11.39 -8.77
C ILE A 168 -1.39 -12.79 -8.95
N HIS A 169 -1.04 -13.71 -8.06
CA HIS A 169 -1.55 -15.07 -8.07
C HIS A 169 -3.08 -15.09 -7.89
N TRP A 170 -3.59 -14.33 -6.94
CA TRP A 170 -5.03 -14.24 -6.68
C TRP A 170 -5.78 -13.66 -7.89
N ILE A 171 -5.27 -12.58 -8.51
CA ILE A 171 -5.83 -11.95 -9.71
C ILE A 171 -5.88 -12.95 -10.88
N SER A 172 -4.77 -13.63 -11.15
CA SER A 172 -4.67 -14.64 -12.23
C SER A 172 -5.64 -15.79 -12.04
N LYS A 173 -5.81 -16.27 -10.80
CA LYS A 173 -6.74 -17.35 -10.46
C LYS A 173 -8.21 -16.95 -10.62
N ASN A 174 -8.53 -15.67 -10.51
CA ASN A 174 -9.88 -15.12 -10.62
C ASN A 174 -10.18 -14.48 -11.99
N GLY A 175 -9.41 -14.83 -13.02
CA GLY A 175 -9.67 -14.44 -14.42
C GLY A 175 -9.15 -13.06 -14.82
N GLY A 176 -8.32 -12.43 -13.97
CA GLY A 176 -7.66 -11.17 -14.31
C GLY A 176 -6.38 -11.39 -15.12
N ASN A 177 -6.07 -10.42 -15.99
CA ASN A 177 -4.82 -10.41 -16.74
C ASN A 177 -3.85 -9.41 -16.10
N VAL A 178 -2.75 -9.92 -15.55
CA VAL A 178 -1.76 -9.09 -14.84
C VAL A 178 -0.99 -8.14 -15.76
N ASN A 179 -0.98 -8.43 -17.07
CA ASN A 179 -0.28 -7.61 -18.07
C ASN A 179 -1.03 -6.31 -18.45
N GLU A 180 -2.31 -6.19 -18.11
CA GLU A 180 -3.12 -4.99 -18.40
C GLU A 180 -2.90 -3.84 -17.40
N TYR A 181 -2.20 -4.07 -16.29
CA TYR A 181 -2.06 -3.10 -15.19
C TYR A 181 -0.75 -2.31 -15.21
N ASN A 182 -0.05 -2.34 -16.34
CA ASN A 182 1.19 -1.61 -16.55
C ASN A 182 1.01 -0.30 -17.34
N HIS A 183 -0.21 0.24 -17.37
CA HIS A 183 -0.50 1.53 -18.04
C HIS A 183 -0.80 2.66 -17.07
#